data_355b014740fe15621de1f08df312a3d5
#
_entry.id   355b014740fe15621de1f08df312a3d5
#
_cell.length_a   1.000
_cell.length_b   1.000
_cell.length_c   1.000
_cell.angle_alpha   90.00
_cell.angle_beta   90.00
_cell.angle_gamma   90.00
#
_symmetry.space_group_name_H-M   'P 1'
#
loop_
_entity.id
_entity.type
_entity.pdbx_description
1 polymer ?
#
loop_
_entity_poly.entity_id
_entity_poly.type
_entity_poly.pdbx_seq_one_letter_code
_entity_poly.pdbx_strand_id
1 'polypeptide(L)'
;HHATLAMPDTPGSVRITTSPIKFGMTCPGIFSDPQNGEYQRLQPGQRWTSLTAVPQAWKNAPDADLTRLPGPAGYADLVQIFPATPPDGQPAWVTATFPESGYLWFSMKNPQILNSTVFWMEHHGRHGFPWNGRNNCLGLEDVTAFFAAGLKASAEPNELTKQGIATAVTLQPDQPTAVHYLQGAVHIPAGFDAVASVEFSTGKAVFHAASGITVTVPVDHQFVLSGKLSQ
;
A
#
# COMPACT_ATOMS: atom_id res chain seq x y z
N HIS A 1 -7.59 -7.71 -0.40
CA HIS A 1 -7.41 -7.38 -1.84
C HIS A 1 -5.92 -7.21 -2.14
N HIS A 2 -5.47 -7.63 -3.31
CA HIS A 2 -4.05 -7.59 -3.74
C HIS A 2 -3.97 -7.05 -5.16
N ALA A 3 -3.59 -5.78 -5.32
CA ALA A 3 -3.24 -5.22 -6.61
C ALA A 3 -1.74 -5.40 -6.83
N THR A 4 -1.34 -5.85 -8.02
CA THR A 4 0.07 -5.95 -8.42
C THR A 4 0.30 -5.04 -9.61
N LEU A 5 1.06 -3.97 -9.39
CA LEU A 5 1.36 -2.97 -10.40
C LEU A 5 2.74 -3.24 -11.00
N ALA A 6 2.82 -3.32 -12.32
CA ALA A 6 4.11 -3.37 -13.01
C ALA A 6 4.86 -2.05 -12.77
N MET A 7 6.14 -2.15 -12.41
CA MET A 7 6.98 -0.99 -12.14
C MET A 7 7.91 -0.73 -13.32
N PRO A 8 8.13 0.55 -13.69
CA PRO A 8 9.25 0.91 -14.59
C PRO A 8 10.59 0.56 -13.95
N ASP A 9 11.63 0.35 -14.77
CA ASP A 9 12.98 0.10 -14.24
C ASP A 9 13.67 1.37 -13.71
N THR A 10 13.16 2.55 -14.05
CA THR A 10 13.70 3.83 -13.60
C THR A 10 13.41 4.04 -12.11
N PRO A 11 14.45 4.06 -11.24
CA PRO A 11 14.24 4.27 -9.81
C PRO A 11 13.50 5.58 -9.51
N GLY A 12 12.53 5.50 -8.60
CA GLY A 12 11.77 6.66 -8.14
C GLY A 12 10.85 7.30 -9.18
N SER A 13 10.55 6.64 -10.30
CA SER A 13 9.68 7.19 -11.36
C SER A 13 8.19 7.17 -10.99
N VAL A 14 7.77 6.28 -10.10
CA VAL A 14 6.40 6.20 -9.60
C VAL A 14 6.27 6.92 -8.25
N ARG A 15 5.18 7.65 -8.07
CA ARG A 15 4.90 8.39 -6.83
C ARG A 15 3.80 7.71 -6.05
N ILE A 16 4.10 7.37 -4.80
CA ILE A 16 3.15 6.75 -3.88
C ILE A 16 2.69 7.80 -2.87
N THR A 17 1.38 7.93 -2.73
CA THR A 17 0.79 8.77 -1.70
C THR A 17 -0.37 8.02 -1.04
N THR A 18 -0.59 8.28 0.24
CA THR A 18 -1.67 7.65 1.01
C THR A 18 -2.45 8.70 1.78
N SER A 19 -3.67 8.36 2.19
CA SER A 19 -4.29 9.07 3.30
C SER A 19 -3.35 9.07 4.51
N PRO A 20 -3.49 9.99 5.47
CA PRO A 20 -2.61 10.05 6.64
C PRO A 20 -2.46 8.69 7.31
N ILE A 21 -1.23 8.32 7.67
CA ILE A 21 -0.94 7.08 8.37
C ILE A 21 -0.72 7.34 9.87
N LYS A 22 -1.17 6.41 10.69
CA LYS A 22 -0.87 6.40 12.12
C LYS A 22 0.57 5.91 12.36
N PHE A 23 0.96 4.86 11.66
CA PHE A 23 2.33 4.32 11.62
C PHE A 23 2.47 3.31 10.48
N GLY A 24 3.70 2.96 10.17
CA GLY A 24 4.06 1.81 9.37
C GLY A 24 5.01 0.88 10.11
N MET A 25 5.14 -0.34 9.62
CA MET A 25 6.10 -1.34 10.08
C MET A 25 6.78 -2.00 8.89
N THR A 26 8.08 -2.25 9.02
CA THR A 26 8.79 -3.17 8.13
C THR A 26 8.51 -4.61 8.56
N CYS A 27 8.52 -5.55 7.62
CA CYS A 27 8.30 -6.96 7.91
C CYS A 27 9.26 -7.42 9.03
N PRO A 28 8.75 -8.03 10.12
CA PRO A 28 9.61 -8.48 11.23
C PRO A 28 10.43 -9.72 10.86
N GLY A 29 10.00 -10.51 9.88
CA GLY A 29 10.69 -11.69 9.40
C GLY A 29 11.64 -11.38 8.25
N ILE A 30 12.68 -12.20 8.11
CA ILE A 30 13.53 -12.24 6.93
C ILE A 30 12.89 -13.24 5.96
N PHE A 31 12.48 -12.76 4.78
CA PHE A 31 11.86 -13.57 3.74
C PHE A 31 12.73 -13.70 2.48
N SER A 32 13.85 -12.99 2.45
CA SER A 32 14.89 -13.12 1.42
C SER A 32 15.87 -14.26 1.78
N ASP A 33 16.43 -14.90 0.76
CA ASP A 33 17.41 -15.96 0.92
C ASP A 33 18.78 -15.51 0.36
N PRO A 34 19.73 -15.08 1.21
CA PRO A 34 21.03 -14.64 0.76
C PRO A 34 21.85 -15.70 0.03
N GLN A 35 21.55 -17.00 0.24
CA GLN A 35 22.23 -18.08 -0.50
C GLN A 35 21.81 -18.08 -1.98
N ASN A 36 20.59 -17.58 -2.27
CA ASN A 36 20.08 -17.37 -3.62
C ASN A 36 20.37 -15.96 -4.16
N GLY A 37 21.16 -15.14 -3.43
CA GLY A 37 21.42 -13.76 -3.80
C GLY A 37 20.25 -12.79 -3.54
N GLU A 38 19.31 -13.17 -2.70
CA GLU A 38 18.14 -12.36 -2.34
C GLU A 38 18.41 -11.51 -1.09
N TYR A 39 18.07 -10.24 -1.14
CA TYR A 39 18.30 -9.31 -0.05
C TYR A 39 17.10 -8.42 0.22
N GLN A 40 16.91 -8.09 1.51
CA GLN A 40 16.02 -7.03 1.96
C GLN A 40 16.83 -5.74 2.14
N ARG A 41 16.26 -4.63 1.69
CA ARG A 41 16.84 -3.30 1.89
C ARG A 41 16.48 -2.71 3.25
N LEU A 42 15.24 -2.95 3.70
CA LEU A 42 14.71 -2.35 4.91
C LEU A 42 15.11 -3.14 6.15
N GLN A 43 15.32 -2.44 7.26
CA GLN A 43 15.61 -3.06 8.54
C GLN A 43 14.37 -3.80 9.06
N PRO A 44 14.45 -5.10 9.39
CA PRO A 44 13.30 -5.85 9.86
C PRO A 44 12.73 -5.34 11.19
N GLY A 45 11.40 -5.40 11.31
CA GLY A 45 10.68 -5.16 12.56
C GLY A 45 10.70 -3.71 13.06
N GLN A 46 11.00 -2.74 12.22
CA GLN A 46 11.03 -1.33 12.61
C GLN A 46 9.66 -0.68 12.47
N ARG A 47 9.33 0.21 13.40
CA ARG A 47 8.20 1.13 13.31
C ARG A 47 8.64 2.50 12.86
N TRP A 48 7.79 3.15 12.08
CA TRP A 48 8.02 4.49 11.54
C TRP A 48 6.69 5.21 11.31
N THR A 49 6.73 6.54 11.09
CA THR A 49 5.54 7.36 10.92
C THR A 49 5.49 8.14 9.61
N SER A 50 6.55 8.04 8.80
CA SER A 50 6.62 8.70 7.49
C SER A 50 7.15 7.76 6.42
N LEU A 51 6.47 7.70 5.27
CA LEU A 51 6.95 6.98 4.09
C LEU A 51 8.29 7.52 3.54
N THR A 52 8.67 8.75 3.89
CA THR A 52 9.95 9.35 3.47
C THR A 52 11.11 9.00 4.38
N ALA A 53 10.87 8.28 5.50
CA ALA A 53 11.88 7.98 6.50
C ALA A 53 11.68 6.57 7.07
N VAL A 54 11.94 5.56 6.23
CA VAL A 54 11.82 4.14 6.60
C VAL A 54 13.20 3.55 6.83
N PRO A 55 13.50 2.99 8.04
CA PRO A 55 14.82 2.51 8.40
C PRO A 55 15.36 1.44 7.43
N GLN A 56 16.62 1.60 7.00
CA GLN A 56 17.34 0.64 6.18
C GLN A 56 18.20 -0.30 7.02
N ALA A 57 18.48 -1.50 6.49
CA ALA A 57 19.26 -2.53 7.14
C ALA A 57 20.76 -2.20 7.23
N TRP A 58 21.24 -1.32 6.36
CA TRP A 58 22.67 -1.01 6.30
C TRP A 58 23.06 0.13 7.22
N LYS A 59 24.12 -0.12 7.97
CA LYS A 59 24.69 0.87 8.86
C LYS A 59 25.10 2.12 8.06
N ASN A 60 24.70 3.29 8.57
CA ASN A 60 24.93 4.60 7.96
C ASN A 60 24.22 4.85 6.60
N ALA A 61 23.33 3.99 6.16
CA ALA A 61 22.46 4.32 5.03
C ALA A 61 21.41 5.36 5.47
N PRO A 62 21.08 6.33 4.62
CA PRO A 62 19.93 7.21 4.89
C PRO A 62 18.64 6.40 4.87
N ASP A 63 17.62 6.84 5.59
CA ASP A 63 16.31 6.21 5.56
C ASP A 63 15.77 6.11 4.10
N ALA A 64 14.98 5.07 3.85
CA ALA A 64 14.36 4.87 2.56
C ALA A 64 13.15 5.77 2.38
N ASP A 65 13.03 6.37 1.20
CA ASP A 65 11.83 7.09 0.76
C ASP A 65 10.95 6.14 -0.05
N LEU A 66 9.84 5.69 0.53
CA LEU A 66 8.85 4.82 -0.11
C LEU A 66 7.77 5.61 -0.87
N THR A 67 7.84 6.93 -0.90
CA THR A 67 6.99 7.75 -1.78
C THR A 67 7.49 7.76 -3.22
N ARG A 68 8.69 7.21 -3.47
CA ARG A 68 9.35 7.15 -4.77
C ARG A 68 9.80 5.73 -5.07
N LEU A 69 9.06 5.05 -5.92
CA LEU A 69 9.33 3.67 -6.32
C LEU A 69 9.55 3.56 -7.83
N PRO A 70 10.18 2.49 -8.34
CA PRO A 70 10.87 1.46 -7.57
C PRO A 70 12.07 2.01 -6.81
N GLY A 71 12.49 1.30 -5.77
CA GLY A 71 13.77 1.47 -5.14
C GLY A 71 14.93 0.92 -6.02
N PRO A 72 16.14 0.80 -5.47
CA PRO A 72 17.24 0.14 -6.17
C PRO A 72 16.89 -1.30 -6.55
N ALA A 73 17.32 -1.74 -7.74
CA ALA A 73 17.17 -3.13 -8.16
C ALA A 73 17.97 -4.10 -7.27
N GLY A 74 17.53 -5.36 -7.21
CA GLY A 74 18.17 -6.42 -6.43
C GLY A 74 17.64 -6.58 -5.02
N TYR A 75 16.51 -5.92 -4.67
CA TYR A 75 15.90 -6.01 -3.34
C TYR A 75 14.42 -6.39 -3.43
N ALA A 76 13.99 -7.12 -2.40
CA ALA A 76 12.58 -7.39 -2.15
C ALA A 76 12.25 -7.03 -0.70
N ASP A 77 11.22 -6.22 -0.49
CA ASP A 77 10.82 -5.73 0.82
C ASP A 77 9.31 -5.81 1.02
N LEU A 78 8.90 -5.96 2.29
CA LEU A 78 7.53 -5.86 2.73
C LEU A 78 7.41 -4.81 3.82
N VAL A 79 6.45 -3.91 3.66
CA VAL A 79 6.02 -3.02 4.76
C VAL A 79 4.50 -3.08 4.89
N GLN A 80 4.00 -2.80 6.07
CA GLN A 80 2.58 -2.70 6.34
C GLN A 80 2.30 -1.34 6.98
N ILE A 81 1.39 -0.57 6.38
CA ILE A 81 0.97 0.74 6.88
C ILE A 81 -0.43 0.66 7.46
N PHE A 82 -0.66 1.45 8.50
CA PHE A 82 -1.93 1.57 9.20
C PHE A 82 -2.43 3.00 9.06
N PRO A 83 -3.57 3.24 8.41
CA PRO A 83 -4.10 4.58 8.24
C PRO A 83 -4.48 5.20 9.59
N ALA A 84 -4.32 6.51 9.70
CA ALA A 84 -4.99 7.28 10.73
C ALA A 84 -6.51 7.22 10.50
N THR A 85 -7.29 7.53 11.53
CA THR A 85 -8.74 7.60 11.36
C THR A 85 -9.09 8.70 10.36
N PRO A 86 -9.70 8.37 9.21
CA PRO A 86 -10.13 9.38 8.27
C PRO A 86 -11.22 10.27 8.88
N PRO A 87 -11.45 11.48 8.34
CA PRO A 87 -12.63 12.27 8.66
C PRO A 87 -13.92 11.47 8.46
N ASP A 88 -14.99 11.81 9.18
CA ASP A 88 -16.27 11.14 9.09
C ASP A 88 -16.78 11.10 7.64
N GLY A 89 -17.24 9.93 7.25
CA GLY A 89 -17.74 9.69 5.89
C GLY A 89 -16.67 9.62 4.81
N GLN A 90 -15.39 9.55 5.15
CA GLN A 90 -14.31 9.39 4.17
C GLN A 90 -13.62 8.04 4.27
N PRO A 91 -13.20 7.44 3.12
CA PRO A 91 -12.39 6.23 3.11
C PRO A 91 -10.92 6.54 3.39
N ALA A 92 -10.17 5.52 3.82
CA ALA A 92 -8.73 5.52 3.63
C ALA A 92 -8.39 5.19 2.18
N TRP A 93 -7.29 5.75 1.67
CA TRP A 93 -6.91 5.59 0.26
C TRP A 93 -5.40 5.46 0.09
N VAL A 94 -5.02 4.84 -1.02
CA VAL A 94 -3.65 4.74 -1.51
C VAL A 94 -3.65 5.09 -2.99
N THR A 95 -2.61 5.78 -3.45
CA THR A 95 -2.41 6.14 -4.85
C THR A 95 -1.01 5.77 -5.32
N ALA A 96 -0.92 5.36 -6.59
CA ALA A 96 0.32 5.20 -7.33
C ALA A 96 0.23 6.00 -8.62
N THR A 97 0.99 7.08 -8.72
CA THR A 97 1.03 7.95 -9.91
C THR A 97 2.20 7.52 -10.79
N PHE A 98 1.92 7.30 -12.06
CA PHE A 98 2.87 6.95 -13.11
C PHE A 98 2.96 8.10 -14.12
N PRO A 99 3.74 9.17 -13.83
CA PRO A 99 3.74 10.38 -14.67
C PRO A 99 4.18 10.12 -16.11
N GLU A 100 5.20 9.28 -16.31
CA GLU A 100 5.71 8.93 -17.64
C GLU A 100 4.73 8.08 -18.45
N SER A 101 3.94 7.24 -17.77
CA SER A 101 2.92 6.39 -18.41
C SER A 101 1.56 7.10 -18.51
N GLY A 102 1.41 8.29 -17.93
CA GLY A 102 0.21 9.11 -18.04
C GLY A 102 -1.02 8.57 -17.28
N TYR A 103 -0.83 7.84 -16.17
CA TYR A 103 -1.97 7.36 -15.39
C TYR A 103 -1.73 7.41 -13.88
N LEU A 104 -2.83 7.46 -13.15
CA LEU A 104 -2.93 7.34 -11.70
C LEU A 104 -3.73 6.08 -11.38
N TRP A 105 -3.17 5.18 -10.59
CA TRP A 105 -3.92 4.10 -9.94
C TRP A 105 -4.29 4.52 -8.52
N PHE A 106 -5.46 4.08 -8.04
CA PHE A 106 -5.90 4.35 -6.67
C PHE A 106 -6.72 3.19 -6.09
N SER A 107 -6.71 3.09 -4.77
CA SER A 107 -7.66 2.27 -4.00
C SER A 107 -8.31 3.08 -2.89
N MET A 108 -9.51 2.67 -2.49
CA MET A 108 -10.27 3.23 -1.38
C MET A 108 -10.88 2.10 -0.56
N LYS A 109 -10.77 2.21 0.77
CA LYS A 109 -11.22 1.18 1.69
C LYS A 109 -11.84 1.75 2.96
N ASN A 110 -12.67 0.93 3.61
CA ASN A 110 -13.07 1.17 4.98
C ASN A 110 -11.96 0.65 5.93
N PRO A 111 -11.23 1.53 6.65
CA PRO A 111 -10.14 1.12 7.52
C PRO A 111 -10.60 0.37 8.78
N GLN A 112 -11.89 0.34 9.07
CA GLN A 112 -12.46 -0.49 10.15
C GLN A 112 -12.53 -1.96 9.75
N ILE A 113 -12.55 -2.26 8.45
CA ILE A 113 -12.60 -3.62 7.90
C ILE A 113 -11.24 -4.01 7.35
N LEU A 114 -10.71 -3.24 6.38
CA LEU A 114 -9.36 -3.43 5.84
C LEU A 114 -8.42 -2.41 6.50
N ASN A 115 -7.92 -2.76 7.68
CA ASN A 115 -7.27 -1.81 8.59
C ASN A 115 -5.82 -1.46 8.22
N SER A 116 -5.28 -2.08 7.20
CA SER A 116 -3.89 -1.85 6.77
C SER A 116 -3.70 -2.04 5.27
N THR A 117 -2.56 -1.55 4.77
CA THR A 117 -2.08 -1.84 3.41
C THR A 117 -0.68 -2.40 3.49
N VAL A 118 -0.45 -3.55 2.89
CA VAL A 118 0.89 -4.11 2.69
C VAL A 118 1.43 -3.59 1.37
N PHE A 119 2.67 -3.12 1.37
CA PHE A 119 3.46 -2.84 0.18
C PHE A 119 4.41 -4.01 -0.01
N TRP A 120 4.20 -4.78 -1.05
CA TRP A 120 5.16 -5.76 -1.51
C TRP A 120 5.98 -5.15 -2.64
N MET A 121 7.19 -4.78 -2.31
CA MET A 121 8.13 -4.14 -3.22
C MET A 121 9.09 -5.21 -3.75
N GLU A 122 8.91 -5.60 -5.00
CA GLU A 122 9.72 -6.61 -5.67
C GLU A 122 10.46 -5.95 -6.83
N HIS A 123 11.73 -5.64 -6.61
CA HIS A 123 12.56 -4.91 -7.58
C HIS A 123 13.72 -5.79 -8.03
N HIS A 124 13.43 -6.89 -8.77
CA HIS A 124 14.41 -7.88 -9.21
C HIS A 124 15.15 -8.58 -8.05
N GLY A 125 14.57 -8.59 -6.85
CA GLY A 125 15.21 -9.08 -5.63
C GLY A 125 14.99 -10.56 -5.33
N ARG A 126 13.99 -11.20 -5.96
CA ARG A 126 13.67 -12.63 -5.75
C ARG A 126 14.25 -13.46 -6.88
N HIS A 127 15.17 -14.37 -6.54
CA HIS A 127 15.90 -15.19 -7.51
C HIS A 127 15.41 -16.64 -7.57
N GLY A 128 14.81 -17.14 -6.50
CA GLY A 128 14.19 -18.45 -6.45
C GLY A 128 13.06 -18.63 -7.48
N PHE A 129 12.76 -19.87 -7.85
CA PHE A 129 11.61 -20.17 -8.71
C PHE A 129 10.30 -19.73 -8.04
N PRO A 130 9.35 -19.08 -8.75
CA PRO A 130 9.32 -18.82 -10.20
C PRO A 130 9.88 -17.43 -10.61
N TRP A 131 10.44 -16.68 -9.69
CA TRP A 131 10.77 -15.25 -9.84
C TRP A 131 11.96 -14.99 -10.77
N ASN A 132 13.05 -15.74 -10.58
CA ASN A 132 14.28 -15.69 -11.41
C ASN A 132 14.87 -14.28 -11.62
N GLY A 133 14.73 -13.36 -10.65
CA GLY A 133 15.21 -11.99 -10.74
C GLY A 133 14.52 -11.12 -11.81
N ARG A 134 13.37 -11.56 -12.33
CA ARG A 134 12.69 -10.88 -13.46
C ARG A 134 11.53 -9.98 -13.04
N ASN A 135 11.06 -10.11 -11.81
CA ASN A 135 9.94 -9.31 -11.36
C ASN A 135 10.37 -7.90 -10.98
N ASN A 136 9.64 -6.93 -11.51
CA ASN A 136 9.68 -5.55 -11.04
C ASN A 136 8.23 -5.09 -10.83
N CYS A 137 7.74 -5.22 -9.61
CA CYS A 137 6.36 -4.92 -9.30
C CYS A 137 6.18 -4.36 -7.89
N LEU A 138 5.05 -3.71 -7.70
CA LEU A 138 4.56 -3.23 -6.41
C LEU A 138 3.20 -3.87 -6.13
N GLY A 139 3.13 -4.71 -5.09
CA GLY A 139 1.87 -5.11 -4.49
C GLY A 139 1.35 -3.99 -3.60
N LEU A 140 0.11 -3.56 -3.83
CA LEU A 140 -0.64 -2.69 -2.93
C LEU A 140 -1.84 -3.49 -2.42
N GLU A 141 -1.71 -4.00 -1.20
CA GLU A 141 -2.58 -5.03 -0.67
C GLU A 141 -3.36 -4.47 0.51
N ASP A 142 -4.63 -4.13 0.30
CA ASP A 142 -5.52 -3.68 1.35
C ASP A 142 -6.07 -4.89 2.11
N VAL A 143 -5.67 -5.02 3.39
CA VAL A 143 -5.81 -6.27 4.15
C VAL A 143 -6.18 -6.03 5.62
N THR A 144 -6.62 -7.13 6.25
CA THR A 144 -6.61 -7.36 7.69
C THR A 144 -5.78 -8.61 7.92
N ALA A 145 -4.48 -8.45 8.07
CA ALA A 145 -3.50 -9.53 8.13
C ALA A 145 -2.27 -9.12 8.94
N PHE A 146 -1.43 -10.09 9.26
CA PHE A 146 -0.10 -9.88 9.80
C PHE A 146 0.93 -10.15 8.69
N PHE A 147 1.24 -9.12 7.92
CA PHE A 147 2.11 -9.20 6.73
C PHE A 147 1.71 -10.37 5.80
N ALA A 148 2.67 -11.04 5.22
CA ALA A 148 2.51 -12.26 4.42
C ALA A 148 2.79 -13.54 5.23
N ALA A 149 2.65 -13.49 6.57
CA ALA A 149 3.01 -14.59 7.47
C ALA A 149 2.02 -15.76 7.46
N GLY A 150 0.93 -15.64 6.71
CA GLY A 150 -0.11 -16.66 6.55
C GLY A 150 -1.21 -16.62 7.62
N LEU A 151 -2.23 -17.45 7.42
CA LEU A 151 -3.43 -17.43 8.24
C LEU A 151 -3.15 -17.72 9.72
N LYS A 152 -2.30 -18.70 10.01
CA LYS A 152 -1.99 -19.08 11.40
C LYS A 152 -1.39 -17.91 12.17
N ALA A 153 -0.35 -17.27 11.63
CA ALA A 153 0.30 -16.13 12.27
C ALA A 153 -0.61 -14.89 12.39
N SER A 154 -1.55 -14.74 11.46
CA SER A 154 -2.55 -13.67 11.52
C SER A 154 -3.65 -13.93 12.54
N ALA A 155 -4.05 -15.20 12.75
CA ALA A 155 -5.13 -15.58 13.68
C ALA A 155 -4.64 -15.74 15.12
N GLU A 156 -3.37 -16.12 15.33
CA GLU A 156 -2.78 -16.26 16.66
C GLU A 156 -2.34 -14.89 17.23
N PRO A 157 -2.15 -14.79 18.57
CA PRO A 157 -1.64 -13.58 19.20
C PRO A 157 -0.28 -13.16 18.62
N ASN A 158 -0.19 -11.96 18.11
CA ASN A 158 1.01 -11.36 17.51
C ASN A 158 1.24 -9.95 18.07
N GLU A 159 2.27 -9.25 17.61
CA GLU A 159 2.61 -7.93 18.12
C GLU A 159 1.56 -6.84 17.80
N LEU A 160 0.76 -7.01 16.74
CA LEU A 160 -0.32 -6.09 16.40
C LEU A 160 -1.56 -6.35 17.26
N THR A 161 -1.95 -7.62 17.42
CA THR A 161 -3.11 -7.97 18.27
C THR A 161 -2.92 -7.59 19.72
N LYS A 162 -1.68 -7.66 20.25
CA LYS A 162 -1.32 -7.16 21.60
C LYS A 162 -1.57 -5.65 21.77
N GLN A 163 -1.66 -4.92 20.67
CA GLN A 163 -1.94 -3.48 20.63
C GLN A 163 -3.39 -3.17 20.24
N GLY A 164 -4.26 -4.19 20.18
CA GLY A 164 -5.67 -4.05 19.81
C GLY A 164 -5.90 -3.90 18.31
N ILE A 165 -4.91 -4.19 17.46
CA ILE A 165 -5.05 -4.15 16.02
C ILE A 165 -5.38 -5.55 15.51
N ALA A 166 -6.55 -5.70 14.88
CA ALA A 166 -6.96 -6.97 14.32
C ALA A 166 -6.06 -7.36 13.12
N THR A 167 -5.68 -8.64 13.07
CA THR A 167 -4.92 -9.24 11.98
C THR A 167 -5.64 -10.40 11.31
N ALA A 168 -6.85 -10.69 11.76
CA ALA A 168 -7.74 -11.69 11.17
C ALA A 168 -9.20 -11.28 11.38
N VAL A 169 -10.09 -11.82 10.58
CA VAL A 169 -11.54 -11.68 10.73
C VAL A 169 -12.12 -13.07 10.96
N THR A 170 -12.95 -13.19 12.00
CA THR A 170 -13.67 -14.43 12.25
C THR A 170 -14.98 -14.42 11.47
N LEU A 171 -15.11 -15.35 10.53
CA LEU A 171 -16.35 -15.54 9.79
C LEU A 171 -17.33 -16.37 10.59
N GLN A 172 -18.60 -15.98 10.60
CA GLN A 172 -19.68 -16.71 11.23
C GLN A 172 -20.45 -17.51 10.17
N PRO A 173 -20.78 -18.80 10.42
CA PRO A 173 -21.42 -19.65 9.42
C PRO A 173 -22.74 -19.09 8.87
N ASP A 174 -23.52 -18.44 9.73
CA ASP A 174 -24.87 -17.98 9.40
C ASP A 174 -24.98 -16.45 9.17
N GLN A 175 -23.83 -15.75 9.14
CA GLN A 175 -23.79 -14.29 8.95
C GLN A 175 -22.87 -13.93 7.79
N PRO A 176 -23.43 -13.45 6.64
CA PRO A 176 -22.61 -12.98 5.55
C PRO A 176 -21.69 -11.84 5.98
N THR A 177 -20.41 -11.95 5.66
CA THR A 177 -19.44 -10.85 5.81
C THR A 177 -19.22 -10.21 4.45
N ALA A 178 -19.56 -8.93 4.33
CA ALA A 178 -19.34 -8.15 3.12
C ALA A 178 -18.15 -7.19 3.31
N VAL A 179 -17.27 -7.17 2.33
CA VAL A 179 -16.16 -6.22 2.25
C VAL A 179 -16.35 -5.39 0.98
N HIS A 180 -16.58 -4.09 1.15
CA HIS A 180 -16.74 -3.18 0.04
C HIS A 180 -15.40 -2.50 -0.25
N TYR A 181 -15.05 -2.45 -1.52
CA TYR A 181 -13.74 -2.01 -1.97
C TYR A 181 -13.84 -1.30 -3.31
N LEU A 182 -13.06 -0.24 -3.49
CA LEU A 182 -12.93 0.46 -4.75
C LEU A 182 -11.46 0.52 -5.16
N GLN A 183 -11.21 0.25 -6.41
CA GLN A 183 -9.95 0.54 -7.09
C GLN A 183 -10.23 1.01 -8.51
N GLY A 184 -9.30 1.78 -9.04
CA GLY A 184 -9.40 2.26 -10.39
C GLY A 184 -8.10 2.82 -10.92
N ALA A 185 -8.11 3.09 -12.22
CA ALA A 185 -7.04 3.84 -12.88
C ALA A 185 -7.67 4.93 -13.75
N VAL A 186 -6.99 6.07 -13.81
CA VAL A 186 -7.43 7.22 -14.61
C VAL A 186 -6.24 7.84 -15.33
N HIS A 187 -6.47 8.33 -16.55
CA HIS A 187 -5.48 9.12 -17.26
C HIS A 187 -5.20 10.44 -16.54
N ILE A 188 -3.93 10.81 -16.47
CA ILE A 188 -3.50 12.09 -15.92
C ILE A 188 -2.89 12.96 -17.02
N PRO A 189 -3.10 14.28 -17.00
CA PRO A 189 -2.50 15.19 -17.95
C PRO A 189 -1.00 15.34 -17.69
N ALA A 190 -0.27 15.79 -18.69
CA ALA A 190 1.16 16.13 -18.56
C ALA A 190 1.37 17.14 -17.43
N GLY A 191 2.40 16.92 -16.61
CA GLY A 191 2.72 17.75 -15.46
C GLY A 191 1.99 17.35 -14.16
N PHE A 192 1.07 16.40 -14.18
CA PHE A 192 0.54 15.81 -12.97
C PHE A 192 1.64 14.93 -12.34
N ASP A 193 2.15 15.33 -11.18
CA ASP A 193 3.33 14.71 -10.57
C ASP A 193 2.99 13.65 -9.50
N ALA A 194 2.49 14.07 -8.36
CA ALA A 194 2.11 13.20 -7.25
C ALA A 194 0.83 13.72 -6.61
N VAL A 195 -0.03 12.83 -6.16
CA VAL A 195 -1.22 13.24 -5.41
C VAL A 195 -0.80 13.85 -4.08
N ALA A 196 -1.23 15.09 -3.81
CA ALA A 196 -1.03 15.77 -2.54
C ALA A 196 -2.22 15.58 -1.61
N SER A 197 -3.45 15.56 -2.17
CA SER A 197 -4.69 15.34 -1.42
C SER A 197 -5.78 14.78 -2.30
N VAL A 198 -6.79 14.20 -1.67
CA VAL A 198 -8.02 13.75 -2.33
C VAL A 198 -9.21 14.44 -1.67
N GLU A 199 -10.03 15.11 -2.46
CA GLU A 199 -11.30 15.69 -2.04
C GLU A 199 -12.44 14.78 -2.45
N PHE A 200 -13.32 14.45 -1.49
CA PHE A 200 -14.49 13.60 -1.72
C PHE A 200 -15.76 14.44 -1.72
N SER A 201 -16.60 14.20 -2.72
CA SER A 201 -17.96 14.75 -2.77
C SER A 201 -18.91 13.72 -3.40
N THR A 202 -20.21 13.95 -3.33
CA THR A 202 -21.19 13.02 -3.84
C THR A 202 -20.90 12.63 -5.30
N GLY A 203 -20.70 11.33 -5.53
CA GLY A 203 -20.46 10.74 -6.85
C GLY A 203 -19.09 11.01 -7.47
N LYS A 204 -18.17 11.66 -6.77
CA LYS A 204 -16.82 11.91 -7.33
C LYS A 204 -15.72 12.04 -6.28
N ALA A 205 -14.50 11.77 -6.71
CA ALA A 205 -13.27 12.13 -6.02
C ALA A 205 -12.42 13.04 -6.92
N VAL A 206 -11.79 14.06 -6.32
CA VAL A 206 -10.85 14.96 -7.00
C VAL A 206 -9.47 14.73 -6.43
N PHE A 207 -8.56 14.29 -7.27
CA PHE A 207 -7.16 14.10 -6.94
C PHE A 207 -6.40 15.40 -7.26
N HIS A 208 -5.85 16.03 -6.24
CA HIS A 208 -5.05 17.24 -6.36
C HIS A 208 -3.57 16.87 -6.37
N ALA A 209 -2.86 17.21 -7.43
CA ALA A 209 -1.43 17.00 -7.51
C ALA A 209 -0.65 18.10 -6.77
N ALA A 210 0.58 17.80 -6.35
CA ALA A 210 1.49 18.79 -5.77
C ALA A 210 1.84 19.90 -6.77
N SER A 211 1.82 19.59 -8.07
CA SER A 211 1.95 20.59 -9.16
C SER A 211 0.76 21.55 -9.32
N GLY A 212 -0.34 21.34 -8.56
CA GLY A 212 -1.56 22.12 -8.67
C GLY A 212 -2.56 21.64 -9.72
N ILE A 213 -2.20 20.63 -10.51
CA ILE A 213 -3.11 20.02 -11.49
C ILE A 213 -4.10 19.10 -10.75
N THR A 214 -5.34 19.01 -11.25
CA THR A 214 -6.36 18.16 -10.67
C THR A 214 -6.92 17.17 -11.67
N VAL A 215 -7.32 16.00 -11.17
CA VAL A 215 -8.04 14.97 -11.93
C VAL A 215 -9.30 14.57 -11.16
N THR A 216 -10.45 14.65 -11.81
CA THR A 216 -11.73 14.25 -11.24
C THR A 216 -12.11 12.86 -11.74
N VAL A 217 -12.52 11.98 -10.83
CA VAL A 217 -12.97 10.63 -11.13
C VAL A 217 -14.40 10.47 -10.62
N PRO A 218 -15.35 10.02 -11.47
CA PRO A 218 -16.68 9.63 -11.02
C PRO A 218 -16.55 8.37 -10.15
N VAL A 219 -16.83 8.49 -8.87
CA VAL A 219 -16.74 7.37 -7.94
C VAL A 219 -17.64 7.61 -6.73
N ASP A 220 -18.39 6.60 -6.36
CA ASP A 220 -19.19 6.60 -5.14
C ASP A 220 -18.35 6.09 -3.97
N HIS A 221 -17.58 6.98 -3.35
CA HIS A 221 -16.71 6.64 -2.23
C HIS A 221 -17.49 6.17 -0.99
N GLN A 222 -18.77 6.56 -0.85
CA GLN A 222 -19.62 6.12 0.26
C GLN A 222 -19.93 4.61 0.18
N PHE A 223 -19.85 4.03 -1.01
CA PHE A 223 -20.06 2.59 -1.19
C PHE A 223 -19.10 1.76 -0.32
N VAL A 224 -17.83 2.15 -0.18
CA VAL A 224 -16.86 1.36 0.62
C VAL A 224 -17.18 1.38 2.12
N LEU A 225 -17.94 2.37 2.58
CA LEU A 225 -18.33 2.53 3.98
C LEU A 225 -19.70 1.89 4.27
N SER A 226 -20.66 2.07 3.36
CA SER A 226 -22.06 1.71 3.57
C SER A 226 -22.50 0.43 2.86
N GLY A 227 -21.79 0.02 1.79
CA GLY A 227 -22.21 -1.04 0.88
C GLY A 227 -23.38 -0.68 -0.01
N LYS A 228 -23.80 0.58 -0.02
CA LYS A 228 -24.93 1.08 -0.81
C LYS A 228 -24.42 2.07 -1.82
N LEU A 229 -24.88 1.93 -3.07
CA LEU A 229 -24.64 2.95 -4.08
C LEU A 229 -25.52 4.16 -3.79
N SER A 230 -24.97 5.35 -3.97
CA SER A 230 -25.74 6.59 -3.94
C SER A 230 -26.77 6.58 -5.06
N GLN A 231 -28.01 6.98 -4.76
CA GLN A 231 -29.07 7.10 -5.74
C GLN A 231 -28.92 8.40 -6.55
#